data_9451f4ce8fa3cde1a1bf85cf51ee3298
#
_entry.id   9451f4ce8fa3cde1a1bf85cf51ee3298
#
_cell.length_a   1.000
_cell.length_b   1.000
_cell.length_c   1.000
_cell.angle_alpha   90.00
_cell.angle_beta   90.00
_cell.angle_gamma   90.00
#
_symmetry.space_group_name_H-M   'P 1'
#
loop_
_entity.id
_entity.type
_entity.pdbx_description
1 polymer ?
#
loop_
_entity_poly.entity_id
_entity_poly.type
_entity_poly.pdbx_seq_one_letter_code
_entity_poly.pdbx_strand_id
1 'polypeptide(L)'
;MSWSIEAVREAPVAPAAVFALYADPATWSEWGHNATWARADGPLVEGGTVDVRANYGKVYPCRIRRLVPDRALELVVRPPGMTIVNVYEVEPTPAGGSRIRHAFQIEGPMGAFARVIGLRRVYATKLDAEVEAVARMAATGSAGDSGSTDVTPAERALHGAERRVGSGRWED
;
A
#
# COMPACT_ATOMS: atom_id res chain seq x y z
N MET A 1 -21.56 12.09 -13.84
CA MET A 1 -20.68 11.39 -14.81
C MET A 1 -19.50 10.81 -14.06
N SER A 2 -19.18 9.55 -14.31
CA SER A 2 -18.01 8.87 -13.74
C SER A 2 -17.01 8.55 -14.84
N TRP A 3 -15.74 8.44 -14.49
CA TRP A 3 -14.69 7.90 -15.36
C TRP A 3 -13.69 7.11 -14.54
N SER A 4 -13.03 6.17 -15.19
CA SER A 4 -12.02 5.33 -14.57
C SER A 4 -10.79 5.23 -15.46
N ILE A 5 -9.68 4.94 -14.82
CA ILE A 5 -8.42 4.51 -15.43
C ILE A 5 -7.91 3.31 -14.66
N GLU A 6 -7.13 2.48 -15.30
CA GLU A 6 -6.48 1.35 -14.67
C GLU A 6 -5.09 1.12 -15.25
N ALA A 7 -4.24 0.51 -14.46
CA ALA A 7 -2.95 -0.04 -14.84
C ALA A 7 -2.85 -1.47 -14.35
N VAL A 8 -2.26 -2.34 -15.15
CA VAL A 8 -2.09 -3.76 -14.85
C VAL A 8 -0.66 -4.17 -15.15
N ARG A 9 -0.06 -4.95 -14.24
CA ARG A 9 1.27 -5.53 -14.42
C ARG A 9 1.33 -6.93 -13.83
N GLU A 10 2.09 -7.81 -14.47
CA GLU A 10 2.46 -9.09 -13.88
C GLU A 10 3.85 -8.99 -13.24
N ALA A 11 4.04 -9.70 -12.13
CA ALA A 11 5.30 -9.77 -11.39
C ALA A 11 5.54 -11.19 -10.89
N PRO A 12 6.79 -11.68 -10.89
CA PRO A 12 7.14 -13.03 -10.44
C PRO A 12 7.24 -13.11 -8.91
N VAL A 13 6.20 -12.63 -8.20
CA VAL A 13 6.11 -12.57 -6.74
C VAL A 13 4.75 -13.07 -6.28
N ALA A 14 4.70 -13.66 -5.08
CA ALA A 14 3.44 -14.16 -4.53
C ALA A 14 2.45 -13.01 -4.22
N PRO A 15 1.13 -13.23 -4.38
CA PRO A 15 0.11 -12.21 -4.07
C PRO A 15 0.22 -11.65 -2.64
N ALA A 16 0.55 -12.47 -1.66
CA ALA A 16 0.73 -12.03 -0.28
C ALA A 16 1.86 -10.99 -0.12
N ALA A 17 2.96 -11.11 -0.86
CA ALA A 17 4.05 -10.15 -0.83
C ALA A 17 3.63 -8.78 -1.41
N VAL A 18 2.81 -8.77 -2.44
CA VAL A 18 2.20 -7.55 -2.99
C VAL A 18 1.21 -6.97 -2.02
N PHE A 19 0.31 -7.78 -1.48
CA PHE A 19 -0.74 -7.33 -0.57
C PHE A 19 -0.18 -6.77 0.75
N ALA A 20 0.95 -7.26 1.23
CA ALA A 20 1.63 -6.72 2.41
C ALA A 20 1.94 -5.22 2.27
N LEU A 21 2.28 -4.74 1.06
CA LEU A 21 2.48 -3.32 0.79
C LEU A 21 1.17 -2.52 0.86
N TYR A 22 0.05 -3.10 0.46
CA TYR A 22 -1.26 -2.45 0.57
C TYR A 22 -1.75 -2.43 2.03
N ALA A 23 -1.47 -3.49 2.78
CA ALA A 23 -1.89 -3.62 4.18
C ALA A 23 -1.09 -2.75 5.15
N ASP A 24 0.07 -2.25 4.75
CA ASP A 24 0.92 -1.38 5.56
C ASP A 24 0.91 0.08 5.06
N PRO A 25 0.12 0.98 5.68
CA PRO A 25 0.08 2.40 5.31
C PRO A 25 1.44 3.11 5.33
N ALA A 26 2.41 2.63 6.13
CA ALA A 26 3.73 3.24 6.20
C ALA A 26 4.49 3.17 4.87
N THR A 27 4.19 2.17 4.05
CA THR A 27 4.82 1.99 2.72
C THR A 27 4.21 2.86 1.62
N TRP A 28 3.02 3.43 1.84
CA TRP A 28 2.26 4.09 0.77
C TRP A 28 2.94 5.32 0.18
N SER A 29 3.82 5.97 0.94
CA SER A 29 4.64 7.08 0.42
C SER A 29 5.75 6.64 -0.54
N GLU A 30 6.11 5.36 -0.56
CA GLU A 30 7.19 4.84 -1.38
C GLU A 30 6.73 4.42 -2.78
N TRP A 31 5.49 3.98 -2.91
CA TRP A 31 4.91 3.54 -4.17
C TRP A 31 3.74 4.42 -4.66
N GLY A 32 3.03 5.08 -3.75
CA GLY A 32 1.88 5.92 -4.06
C GLY A 32 2.28 7.34 -4.44
N HIS A 33 2.13 7.73 -5.70
CA HIS A 33 2.59 9.02 -6.24
C HIS A 33 1.91 10.26 -5.68
N ASN A 34 0.79 10.09 -4.96
CA ASN A 34 0.04 11.21 -4.40
C ASN A 34 0.10 11.28 -2.87
N ALA A 35 0.74 10.31 -2.20
CA ALA A 35 0.84 10.25 -0.75
C ALA A 35 2.25 10.61 -0.29
N THR A 36 2.37 11.53 0.67
CA THR A 36 3.64 11.80 1.37
C THR A 36 3.74 11.03 2.68
N TRP A 37 2.63 10.64 3.24
CA TRP A 37 2.49 9.67 4.32
C TRP A 37 1.05 9.17 4.40
N ALA A 38 0.86 8.00 5.00
CA ALA A 38 -0.43 7.46 5.38
C ALA A 38 -0.36 6.88 6.79
N ARG A 39 -1.46 6.97 7.56
CA ARG A 39 -1.54 6.50 8.94
C ARG A 39 -2.93 5.94 9.25
N ALA A 40 -2.96 4.85 9.97
CA ALA A 40 -4.16 4.27 10.56
C ALA A 40 -3.95 4.06 12.05
N ASP A 41 -5.02 4.11 12.84
CA ASP A 41 -5.00 3.88 14.30
C ASP A 41 -5.05 2.38 14.65
N GLY A 42 -4.30 1.56 13.93
CA GLY A 42 -4.27 0.11 14.11
C GLY A 42 -4.33 -0.64 12.79
N PRO A 43 -4.57 -1.97 12.84
CA PRO A 43 -4.72 -2.78 11.65
C PRO A 43 -5.83 -2.28 10.75
N LEU A 44 -5.64 -2.38 9.43
CA LEU A 44 -6.67 -2.02 8.47
C LEU A 44 -7.87 -2.96 8.63
N VAL A 45 -9.07 -2.37 8.69
CA VAL A 45 -10.34 -3.10 8.74
C VAL A 45 -11.34 -2.47 7.79
N GLU A 46 -12.22 -3.26 7.22
CA GLU A 46 -13.30 -2.75 6.39
C GLU A 46 -14.19 -1.79 7.17
N GLY A 47 -14.51 -0.65 6.59
CA GLY A 47 -15.20 0.45 7.27
C GLY A 47 -14.30 1.37 8.11
N GLY A 48 -13.03 1.01 8.35
CA GLY A 48 -12.04 1.85 9.00
C GLY A 48 -11.59 3.04 8.16
N THR A 49 -10.72 3.87 8.73
CA THR A 49 -10.20 5.07 8.08
C THR A 49 -8.69 5.09 8.11
N VAL A 50 -8.08 5.54 7.02
CA VAL A 50 -6.66 5.84 6.91
C VAL A 50 -6.52 7.31 6.54
N ASP A 51 -5.76 8.05 7.33
CA ASP A 51 -5.41 9.42 7.00
C ASP A 51 -4.26 9.44 6.00
N VAL A 52 -4.46 10.08 4.86
CA VAL A 52 -3.47 10.19 3.79
C VAL A 52 -3.15 11.66 3.54
N ARG A 53 -1.89 12.03 3.66
CA ARG A 53 -1.42 13.36 3.28
C ARG A 53 -1.01 13.37 1.83
N ALA A 54 -1.73 14.17 1.05
CA ALA A 54 -1.41 14.40 -0.36
C ALA A 54 -0.12 15.21 -0.53
N ASN A 55 0.53 15.07 -1.67
CA ASN A 55 1.79 15.75 -2.01
C ASN A 55 1.70 17.30 -1.99
N TYR A 56 0.50 17.86 -2.12
CA TYR A 56 0.23 19.30 -1.94
C TYR A 56 -0.13 19.69 -0.48
N GLY A 57 0.13 18.80 0.49
CA GLY A 57 0.09 19.07 1.92
C GLY A 57 -1.26 18.85 2.61
N LYS A 58 -2.34 18.59 1.89
CA LYS A 58 -3.67 18.39 2.47
C LYS A 58 -3.84 16.95 2.96
N VAL A 59 -4.45 16.78 4.14
CA VAL A 59 -4.77 15.46 4.70
C VAL A 59 -6.21 15.11 4.37
N TYR A 60 -6.42 13.88 3.92
CA TYR A 60 -7.73 13.32 3.62
C TYR A 60 -7.97 12.04 4.40
N PRO A 61 -9.09 11.91 5.11
CA PRO A 61 -9.54 10.63 5.65
C PRO A 61 -10.04 9.75 4.49
N CYS A 62 -9.34 8.68 4.23
CA CYS A 62 -9.71 7.66 3.25
C CYS A 62 -10.42 6.51 3.95
N ARG A 63 -11.68 6.26 3.61
CA ARG A 63 -12.44 5.15 4.17
C ARG A 63 -12.12 3.86 3.44
N ILE A 64 -11.85 2.79 4.18
CA ILE A 64 -11.69 1.45 3.63
C ILE A 64 -13.07 0.92 3.27
N ARG A 65 -13.36 0.79 1.98
CA ARG A 65 -14.63 0.29 1.46
C ARG A 65 -14.67 -1.23 1.36
N ARG A 66 -13.52 -1.82 1.01
CA ARG A 66 -13.34 -3.26 0.85
C ARG A 66 -11.93 -3.64 1.27
N LEU A 67 -11.81 -4.71 2.01
CA LEU A 67 -10.54 -5.30 2.40
C LEU A 67 -10.65 -6.83 2.34
N VAL A 68 -9.97 -7.43 1.36
CA VAL A 68 -9.90 -8.88 1.22
C VAL A 68 -8.42 -9.25 1.29
N PRO A 69 -7.96 -9.91 2.37
CA PRO A 69 -6.55 -10.30 2.52
C PRO A 69 -6.02 -11.02 1.28
N ASP A 70 -4.79 -10.67 0.90
CA ASP A 70 -4.05 -11.19 -0.26
C ASP A 70 -4.77 -11.01 -1.61
N ARG A 71 -5.79 -10.14 -1.68
CA ARG A 71 -6.61 -9.96 -2.89
C ARG A 71 -6.94 -8.52 -3.22
N ALA A 72 -7.47 -7.74 -2.28
CA ALA A 72 -7.99 -6.43 -2.62
C ALA A 72 -8.03 -5.45 -1.45
N LEU A 73 -7.73 -4.19 -1.75
CA LEU A 73 -7.98 -3.04 -0.90
C LEU A 73 -8.68 -1.95 -1.75
N GLU A 74 -9.80 -1.44 -1.27
CA GLU A 74 -10.49 -0.30 -1.87
C GLU A 74 -10.61 0.85 -0.89
N LEU A 75 -10.13 2.02 -1.29
CA LEU A 75 -10.17 3.25 -0.51
C LEU A 75 -11.08 4.28 -1.17
N VAL A 76 -11.93 4.90 -0.37
CA VAL A 76 -12.80 5.99 -0.82
C VAL A 76 -12.42 7.27 -0.11
N VAL A 77 -12.16 8.31 -0.90
CA VAL A 77 -11.96 9.67 -0.40
C VAL A 77 -12.99 10.61 -1.05
N ARG A 78 -13.47 11.60 -0.28
CA ARG A 78 -14.50 12.53 -0.73
C ARG A 78 -14.03 13.98 -0.60
N PRO A 79 -13.17 14.47 -1.52
CA PRO A 79 -12.90 15.89 -1.62
C PRO A 79 -14.16 16.65 -2.05
N PRO A 80 -14.25 17.98 -1.83
CA PRO A 80 -15.41 18.76 -2.25
C PRO A 80 -15.76 18.56 -3.73
N GLY A 81 -17.00 18.20 -4.00
CA GLY A 81 -17.54 18.05 -5.37
C GLY A 81 -17.14 16.77 -6.11
N MET A 82 -16.44 15.82 -5.48
CA MET A 82 -16.10 14.53 -6.10
C MET A 82 -15.99 13.39 -5.09
N THR A 83 -16.14 12.19 -5.59
CA THR A 83 -15.77 10.96 -4.88
C THR A 83 -14.69 10.26 -5.69
N ILE A 84 -13.62 9.89 -5.02
CA ILE A 84 -12.50 9.15 -5.61
C ILE A 84 -12.48 7.77 -4.98
N VAL A 85 -12.39 6.74 -5.81
CA VAL A 85 -12.19 5.36 -5.39
C VAL A 85 -10.87 4.87 -5.94
N ASN A 86 -9.96 4.49 -5.04
CA ASN A 86 -8.74 3.80 -5.38
C ASN A 86 -8.95 2.31 -5.16
N VAL A 87 -8.68 1.51 -6.18
CA VAL A 87 -8.83 0.06 -6.17
C VAL A 87 -7.46 -0.56 -6.38
N TYR A 88 -7.04 -1.40 -5.45
CA TYR A 88 -5.80 -2.16 -5.48
C TYR A 88 -6.15 -3.63 -5.44
N GLU A 89 -5.85 -4.36 -6.49
CA GLU A 89 -6.16 -5.79 -6.60
C GLU A 89 -4.91 -6.57 -6.98
N VAL A 90 -4.82 -7.78 -6.46
CA VAL A 90 -3.78 -8.74 -6.78
C VAL A 90 -4.38 -10.12 -6.96
N GLU A 91 -4.01 -10.78 -8.05
CA GLU A 91 -4.45 -12.13 -8.38
C GLU A 91 -3.24 -13.03 -8.66
N PRO A 92 -3.29 -14.33 -8.28
CA PRO A 92 -2.24 -15.25 -8.66
C PRO A 92 -2.26 -15.50 -10.17
N THR A 93 -1.09 -15.63 -10.77
CA THR A 93 -0.95 -16.10 -12.15
C THR A 93 -0.67 -17.59 -12.20
N PRO A 94 -0.99 -18.28 -13.31
CA PRO A 94 -0.66 -19.70 -13.49
C PRO A 94 0.84 -20.01 -13.39
N ALA A 95 1.69 -19.02 -13.64
CA ALA A 95 3.14 -19.12 -13.52
C ALA A 95 3.67 -18.98 -12.08
N GLY A 96 2.79 -18.86 -11.08
CA GLY A 96 3.18 -18.72 -9.66
C GLY A 96 3.51 -17.29 -9.23
N GLY A 97 3.30 -16.29 -10.11
CA GLY A 97 3.45 -14.88 -9.80
C GLY A 97 2.13 -14.19 -9.46
N SER A 98 2.11 -12.87 -9.58
CA SER A 98 0.95 -12.01 -9.34
C SER A 98 0.60 -11.18 -10.55
N ARG A 99 -0.69 -10.98 -10.78
CA ARG A 99 -1.24 -9.92 -11.62
C ARG A 99 -1.73 -8.81 -10.71
N ILE A 100 -1.08 -7.67 -10.79
CA ILE A 100 -1.31 -6.47 -9.98
C ILE A 100 -2.17 -5.52 -10.80
N ARG A 101 -3.28 -5.06 -10.24
CA ARG A 101 -4.18 -4.09 -10.87
C ARG A 101 -4.42 -2.92 -9.94
N HIS A 102 -4.11 -1.71 -10.40
CA HIS A 102 -4.57 -0.48 -9.77
C HIS A 102 -5.63 0.18 -10.64
N ALA A 103 -6.72 0.61 -10.03
CA ALA A 103 -7.73 1.40 -10.71
C ALA A 103 -8.09 2.64 -9.90
N PHE A 104 -8.37 3.72 -10.62
CA PHE A 104 -8.73 5.00 -10.07
C PHE A 104 -10.06 5.43 -10.71
N GLN A 105 -11.08 5.63 -9.88
CA GLN A 105 -12.42 6.01 -10.33
C GLN A 105 -12.77 7.36 -9.73
N ILE A 106 -13.30 8.25 -10.53
CA ILE A 106 -13.77 9.56 -10.07
C ILE A 106 -15.23 9.73 -10.45
N GLU A 107 -16.02 10.15 -9.48
CA GLU A 107 -17.43 10.47 -9.61
C GLU A 107 -17.71 11.91 -9.16
N GLY A 108 -18.80 12.49 -9.66
CA GLY A 108 -19.25 13.82 -9.29
C GLY A 108 -18.94 14.90 -10.34
N PRO A 109 -19.48 16.12 -10.13
CA PRO A 109 -19.38 17.20 -11.10
C PRO A 109 -17.95 17.67 -11.35
N MET A 110 -17.11 17.74 -10.33
CA MET A 110 -15.68 18.06 -10.48
C MET A 110 -14.91 16.98 -11.23
N GLY A 111 -15.34 15.71 -11.14
CA GLY A 111 -14.77 14.62 -11.93
C GLY A 111 -14.99 14.78 -13.43
N ALA A 112 -16.17 15.27 -13.83
CA ALA A 112 -16.45 15.58 -15.23
C ALA A 112 -15.54 16.70 -15.77
N PHE A 113 -15.32 17.75 -14.98
CA PHE A 113 -14.40 18.84 -15.32
C PHE A 113 -12.94 18.34 -15.44
N ALA A 114 -12.49 17.52 -14.51
CA ALA A 114 -11.16 16.92 -14.53
C ALA A 114 -10.87 16.12 -15.83
N ARG A 115 -11.89 15.46 -16.38
CA ARG A 115 -11.80 14.75 -17.66
C ARG A 115 -11.55 15.71 -18.82
N VAL A 116 -12.23 16.86 -18.86
CA VAL A 116 -12.15 17.84 -19.94
C VAL A 116 -10.75 18.48 -20.02
N ILE A 117 -10.13 18.76 -18.88
CA ILE A 117 -8.79 19.39 -18.80
C ILE A 117 -7.64 18.37 -18.93
N GLY A 118 -7.91 17.13 -19.34
CA GLY A 118 -6.88 16.14 -19.67
C GLY A 118 -6.22 15.46 -18.48
N LEU A 119 -6.72 15.63 -17.23
CA LEU A 119 -6.17 14.99 -16.03
C LEU A 119 -6.13 13.45 -16.13
N ARG A 120 -7.01 12.87 -16.93
CA ARG A 120 -7.02 11.41 -17.19
C ARG A 120 -5.65 10.89 -17.63
N ARG A 121 -4.96 11.62 -18.52
CA ARG A 121 -3.66 11.22 -19.06
C ARG A 121 -2.56 11.28 -17.99
N VAL A 122 -2.60 12.33 -17.19
CA VAL A 122 -1.65 12.52 -16.06
C VAL A 122 -1.81 11.41 -15.02
N TYR A 123 -3.05 11.08 -14.65
CA TYR A 123 -3.30 10.00 -13.70
C TYR A 123 -2.99 8.61 -14.26
N ALA A 124 -3.18 8.37 -15.55
CA ALA A 124 -2.80 7.09 -16.16
C ALA A 124 -1.28 6.83 -16.01
N THR A 125 -0.44 7.81 -16.35
CA THR A 125 1.02 7.68 -16.20
C THR A 125 1.43 7.44 -14.73
N LYS A 126 0.74 8.09 -13.79
CA LYS A 126 1.00 7.88 -12.35
C LYS A 126 0.64 6.47 -11.92
N LEU A 127 -0.50 5.95 -12.36
CA LEU A 127 -0.95 4.60 -12.04
C LEU A 127 0.03 3.55 -12.56
N ASP A 128 0.51 3.70 -13.79
CA ASP A 128 1.53 2.81 -14.37
C ASP A 128 2.80 2.77 -13.51
N ALA A 129 3.24 3.94 -13.05
CA ALA A 129 4.41 4.05 -12.19
C ALA A 129 4.18 3.46 -10.79
N GLU A 130 2.96 3.59 -10.22
CA GLU A 130 2.59 2.98 -8.94
C GLU A 130 2.63 1.45 -9.02
N VAL A 131 2.00 0.86 -10.04
CA VAL A 131 2.00 -0.59 -10.24
C VAL A 131 3.42 -1.13 -10.43
N GLU A 132 4.27 -0.39 -11.14
CA GLU A 132 5.68 -0.76 -11.31
C GLU A 132 6.46 -0.68 -9.99
N ALA A 133 6.25 0.36 -9.19
CA ALA A 133 6.89 0.53 -7.90
C ALA A 133 6.51 -0.60 -6.94
N VAL A 134 5.22 -0.94 -6.86
CA VAL A 134 4.72 -2.06 -6.04
C VAL A 134 5.33 -3.38 -6.49
N ALA A 135 5.35 -3.68 -7.79
CA ALA A 135 5.94 -4.90 -8.32
C ALA A 135 7.42 -5.04 -7.95
N ARG A 136 8.18 -3.96 -8.08
CA ARG A 136 9.60 -3.91 -7.73
C ARG A 136 9.83 -4.06 -6.23
N MET A 137 9.07 -3.35 -5.38
CA MET A 137 9.20 -3.42 -3.92
C MET A 137 8.85 -4.81 -3.39
N ALA A 138 7.78 -5.42 -3.89
CA ALA A 138 7.39 -6.78 -3.52
C ALA A 138 8.47 -7.80 -3.90
N ALA A 139 9.12 -7.63 -5.05
CA ALA A 139 10.21 -8.51 -5.49
C ALA A 139 11.46 -8.40 -4.60
N THR A 140 11.82 -7.18 -4.16
CA THR A 140 12.97 -6.95 -3.27
C THR A 140 12.70 -7.42 -1.84
N GLY A 141 11.48 -7.21 -1.31
CA GLY A 141 11.07 -7.71 0.00
C GLY A 141 11.05 -9.24 0.06
N SER A 142 10.55 -9.90 -0.98
CA SER A 142 10.55 -11.36 -1.08
C SER A 142 11.96 -11.96 -1.16
N ALA A 143 12.92 -11.27 -1.77
CA ALA A 143 14.32 -11.72 -1.82
C ALA A 143 15.02 -11.62 -0.46
N GLY A 144 14.63 -10.66 0.39
CA GLY A 144 15.16 -10.49 1.74
C GLY A 144 14.69 -11.57 2.72
N ASP A 145 13.46 -12.05 2.57
CA ASP A 145 12.89 -13.09 3.44
C ASP A 145 13.40 -14.50 3.10
N SER A 146 13.82 -14.72 1.87
CA SER A 146 14.42 -16.00 1.43
C SER A 146 15.83 -16.25 2.00
N GLY A 147 16.46 -15.25 2.60
CA GLY A 147 17.80 -15.31 3.20
C GLY A 147 17.81 -15.48 4.72
N SER A 148 16.65 -15.46 5.39
CA SER A 148 16.53 -15.51 6.86
C SER A 148 15.93 -16.84 7.37
N THR A 149 16.29 -17.95 6.78
CA THR A 149 16.04 -19.26 7.37
C THR A 149 17.37 -19.92 7.70
N ASP A 150 17.87 -19.66 8.88
CA ASP A 150 18.43 -20.63 9.83
C ASP A 150 19.07 -19.91 11.03
N VAL A 151 18.26 -19.36 11.91
CA VAL A 151 18.72 -19.04 13.27
C VAL A 151 18.24 -20.19 14.16
N THR A 152 19.14 -21.13 14.43
CA THR A 152 18.87 -22.26 15.31
C THR A 152 18.37 -21.81 16.69
N PRO A 153 17.53 -22.62 17.38
CA PRO A 153 17.04 -22.29 18.72
C PRO A 153 18.14 -21.98 19.75
N ALA A 154 19.37 -22.46 19.49
CA ALA A 154 20.54 -22.22 20.33
C ALA A 154 21.07 -20.76 20.24
N GLU A 155 21.02 -20.13 19.09
CA GLU A 155 21.46 -18.72 18.92
C GLU A 155 20.46 -17.71 19.50
N ARG A 156 19.18 -18.05 19.51
CA ARG A 156 18.14 -17.23 20.18
C ARG A 156 18.30 -17.21 21.71
N ALA A 157 18.86 -18.28 22.30
CA ALA A 157 19.13 -18.36 23.73
C ALA A 157 20.33 -17.49 24.15
N LEU A 158 21.33 -17.33 23.30
CA LEU A 158 22.53 -16.51 23.58
C LEU A 158 22.23 -15.02 23.60
N HIS A 159 21.41 -14.52 22.69
CA HIS A 159 21.03 -13.09 22.63
C HIS A 159 20.01 -12.67 23.72
N GLY A 160 19.32 -13.63 24.36
CA GLY A 160 18.43 -13.39 25.50
C GLY A 160 19.18 -13.24 26.85
N ALA A 161 20.40 -13.77 26.95
CA ALA A 161 21.19 -13.75 28.19
C ALA A 161 21.96 -12.44 28.39
N GLU A 162 22.38 -11.77 27.30
CA GLU A 162 23.16 -10.53 27.40
C GLU A 162 22.35 -9.29 27.82
N ARG A 163 21.02 -9.34 27.75
CA ARG A 163 20.16 -8.21 28.16
C ARG A 163 19.78 -8.21 29.65
N ARG A 164 20.27 -9.16 30.46
CA ARG A 164 19.96 -9.24 31.92
C ARG A 164 21.08 -8.78 32.83
N VAL A 165 22.22 -8.32 32.34
CA VAL A 165 23.38 -7.93 33.17
C VAL A 165 23.65 -6.41 33.13
N GLY A 166 22.65 -5.59 32.98
CA GLY A 166 22.79 -4.12 32.89
C GLY A 166 21.86 -3.29 33.73
N SER A 167 21.39 -3.76 34.90
CA SER A 167 20.68 -2.92 35.88
C SER A 167 21.29 -3.08 37.27
N GLY A 168 22.56 -2.69 37.41
CA GLY A 168 23.24 -2.48 38.69
C GLY A 168 23.12 -1.01 39.08
N ARG A 169 22.33 -0.77 40.10
CA ARG A 169 22.12 0.44 40.90
C ARG A 169 23.45 1.06 41.31
N TRP A 170 23.64 2.35 41.16
CA TRP A 170 24.58 3.16 41.92
C TRP A 170 23.76 4.18 42.72
N GLU A 171 23.57 3.89 44.04
CA GLU A 171 23.31 4.88 45.05
C GLU A 171 24.68 5.21 45.68
N ASP A 172 25.00 6.50 45.66
CA ASP A 172 25.57 7.33 46.74
C ASP A 172 25.74 8.77 46.25
#